data_88931acacf14fb6332ab206feb48e18f
#
_entry.id   88931acacf14fb6332ab206feb48e18f
#
_cell.length_a   1.000
_cell.length_b   1.000
_cell.length_c   1.000
_cell.angle_alpha   90.00
_cell.angle_beta   90.00
_cell.angle_gamma   90.00
#
_symmetry.space_group_name_H-M   'P 1'
#
loop_
_entity.id
_entity.type
_entity.pdbx_description
1 polymer ?
#
loop_
_entity_poly.entity_id
_entity_poly.type
_entity_poly.pdbx_seq_one_letter_code
_entity_poly.pdbx_strand_id
1 'polypeptide(L)'
;MYDLAILWDWIAFSVRWLHVITAMAWIGASFYFIALDLMLKPNDALPKGASGEEWEVHGGGFYHTVKYLVAPSEMPEHLTWHKWQSYTTWLSGAALLMIIYWVGGELFLLDPTKVDLALWQGIVISAGSLTIGWLLYDAMCKSRLADTPTLLMLLLFAILVIMSWGYNQIFTGRAALLHLGAFTATIMTANVFFQIMPNQRIVVADLKAGRTPDAKYGKIAKVRSTHNNYLTLPVVFLMLANHYPLSFGTQYSWIIAALIFLTGVTIRHYFNTMHKTGKGPHWTWGVTVLLMIIIAWLSTQRSGDTYEDALARELTAYEERYASAAGFEDAYNTVIGNCSMCHAREPVWNNMQWAPKGVLLETEGDVARYARQIYLHAGVSRAMPPPNAIQMDSEARAIIIAWYRAAND
;
A
#
# COMPACT_ATOMS: atom_id res chain seq x y z
N MET A 1 9.44 -31.60 15.09
CA MET A 1 10.29 -30.39 14.99
C MET A 1 9.41 -29.29 14.42
N TYR A 2 9.41 -28.11 15.03
CA TYR A 2 8.58 -27.00 14.54
C TYR A 2 9.17 -26.48 13.22
N ASP A 3 8.36 -26.30 12.20
CA ASP A 3 8.85 -25.84 10.89
C ASP A 3 9.10 -24.32 10.92
N LEU A 4 10.34 -23.90 10.66
CA LEU A 4 10.73 -22.49 10.65
C LEU A 4 9.96 -21.66 9.63
N ALA A 5 9.47 -22.30 8.56
CA ALA A 5 8.64 -21.63 7.56
C ALA A 5 7.29 -21.17 8.12
N ILE A 6 6.70 -21.95 9.04
CA ILE A 6 5.47 -21.56 9.75
C ILE A 6 5.74 -20.39 10.68
N LEU A 7 6.87 -20.40 11.41
CA LEU A 7 7.26 -19.29 12.27
C LEU A 7 7.43 -18.00 11.46
N TRP A 8 8.07 -18.09 10.29
CA TRP A 8 8.26 -16.95 9.38
C TRP A 8 6.93 -16.37 8.90
N ASP A 9 5.97 -17.21 8.58
CA ASP A 9 4.62 -16.81 8.15
C ASP A 9 3.87 -16.08 9.28
N TRP A 10 3.98 -16.57 10.52
CA TRP A 10 3.42 -15.91 11.69
C TRP A 10 4.08 -14.56 12.00
N ILE A 11 5.39 -14.42 11.78
CA ILE A 11 6.09 -13.14 11.90
C ILE A 11 5.55 -12.17 10.85
N ALA A 12 5.44 -12.58 9.60
CA ALA A 12 4.89 -11.76 8.51
C ALA A 12 3.44 -11.32 8.80
N PHE A 13 2.61 -12.23 9.34
CA PHE A 13 1.24 -11.91 9.73
C PHE A 13 1.19 -10.93 10.90
N SER A 14 2.02 -11.11 11.92
CA SER A 14 2.07 -10.24 13.11
C SER A 14 2.50 -8.82 12.73
N VAL A 15 3.52 -8.68 11.88
CA VAL A 15 3.95 -7.37 11.37
C VAL A 15 2.86 -6.72 10.51
N ARG A 16 2.13 -7.50 9.70
CA ARG A 16 0.99 -7.00 8.93
C ARG A 16 -0.13 -6.51 9.83
N TRP A 17 -0.45 -7.25 10.88
CA TRP A 17 -1.45 -6.83 11.86
C TRP A 17 -1.06 -5.51 12.52
N LEU A 18 0.18 -5.38 12.99
CA LEU A 18 0.71 -4.12 13.53
C LEU A 18 0.60 -2.98 12.51
N HIS A 19 0.99 -3.23 11.24
CA HIS A 19 0.93 -2.25 10.17
C HIS A 19 -0.50 -1.73 9.94
N VAL A 20 -1.48 -2.62 9.87
CA VAL A 20 -2.88 -2.24 9.67
C VAL A 20 -3.40 -1.41 10.83
N ILE A 21 -3.14 -1.81 12.09
CA ILE A 21 -3.60 -1.07 13.28
C ILE A 21 -3.01 0.34 13.30
N THR A 22 -1.71 0.48 13.06
CA THR A 22 -1.05 1.79 13.10
C THR A 22 -1.44 2.66 11.90
N ALA A 23 -1.66 2.07 10.73
CA ALA A 23 -2.17 2.77 9.56
C ALA A 23 -3.59 3.30 9.81
N MET A 24 -4.49 2.51 10.39
CA MET A 24 -5.82 2.96 10.79
C MET A 24 -5.76 4.12 11.77
N ALA A 25 -4.91 4.04 12.79
CA ALA A 25 -4.72 5.10 13.77
C ALA A 25 -4.18 6.39 13.12
N TRP A 26 -3.21 6.27 12.20
CA TRP A 26 -2.66 7.42 11.48
C TRP A 26 -3.66 8.07 10.55
N ILE A 27 -4.34 7.28 9.74
CA ILE A 27 -5.36 7.74 8.79
C ILE A 27 -6.51 8.42 9.54
N GLY A 28 -7.02 7.78 10.60
CA GLY A 28 -8.10 8.33 11.42
C GLY A 28 -7.72 9.67 12.05
N ALA A 29 -6.55 9.75 12.67
CA ALA A 29 -6.04 11.01 13.24
C ALA A 29 -5.84 12.09 12.16
N SER A 30 -5.31 11.74 10.98
CA SER A 30 -5.12 12.69 9.89
C SER A 30 -6.44 13.26 9.39
N PHE A 31 -7.44 12.42 9.19
CA PHE A 31 -8.77 12.87 8.75
C PHE A 31 -9.46 13.73 9.80
N TYR A 32 -9.38 13.31 11.07
CA TYR A 32 -9.96 14.03 12.18
C TYR A 32 -9.38 15.45 12.30
N PHE A 33 -8.06 15.59 12.37
CA PHE A 33 -7.43 16.90 12.54
C PHE A 33 -7.61 17.83 11.33
N ILE A 34 -7.65 17.29 10.11
CA ILE A 34 -7.96 18.10 8.92
C ILE A 34 -9.44 18.55 8.93
N ALA A 35 -10.35 17.67 9.28
CA ALA A 35 -11.77 18.02 9.40
C ALA A 35 -11.97 19.09 10.48
N LEU A 36 -11.40 18.88 11.66
CA LEU A 36 -11.42 19.84 12.77
C LEU A 36 -10.88 21.21 12.35
N ASP A 37 -9.72 21.25 11.70
CA ASP A 37 -9.11 22.49 11.19
C ASP A 37 -10.01 23.27 10.22
N LEU A 38 -10.80 22.56 9.42
CA LEU A 38 -11.67 23.14 8.41
C LEU A 38 -13.04 23.58 9.01
N MET A 39 -13.47 22.96 10.12
CA MET A 39 -14.75 23.25 10.77
C MET A 39 -14.65 24.39 11.80
N LEU A 40 -13.45 24.77 12.24
CA LEU A 40 -13.24 25.83 13.24
C LEU A 40 -13.98 27.12 12.86
N LYS A 41 -14.76 27.64 13.79
CA LYS A 41 -15.50 28.90 13.66
C LYS A 41 -14.86 29.98 14.53
N PRO A 42 -14.66 31.19 14.00
CA PRO A 42 -14.26 32.33 14.82
C PRO A 42 -15.36 32.70 15.78
N ASN A 43 -14.97 33.11 17.00
CA ASN A 43 -15.89 33.63 18.03
C ASN A 43 -15.16 34.69 18.85
N ASP A 44 -15.76 35.85 19.00
CA ASP A 44 -15.17 37.00 19.70
C ASP A 44 -15.00 36.77 21.21
N ALA A 45 -15.73 35.79 21.79
CA ALA A 45 -15.59 35.39 23.18
C ALA A 45 -14.40 34.50 23.49
N LEU A 46 -13.66 34.08 22.45
CA LEU A 46 -12.49 33.18 22.61
C LEU A 46 -11.33 33.90 23.31
N PRO A 47 -10.46 33.13 24.01
CA PRO A 47 -9.25 33.68 24.61
C PRO A 47 -8.36 34.37 23.56
N LYS A 48 -7.63 35.40 23.99
CA LYS A 48 -6.72 36.15 23.10
C LYS A 48 -5.71 35.22 22.43
N GLY A 49 -5.61 35.32 21.10
CA GLY A 49 -4.73 34.50 20.28
C GLY A 49 -5.38 33.22 19.72
N ALA A 50 -6.59 32.88 20.13
CA ALA A 50 -7.35 31.79 19.51
C ALA A 50 -7.80 32.16 18.10
N SER A 51 -7.76 31.18 17.19
CA SER A 51 -8.18 31.37 15.79
C SER A 51 -9.59 30.87 15.48
N GLY A 52 -10.14 30.05 16.38
CA GLY A 52 -11.49 29.47 16.24
C GLY A 52 -11.70 28.33 17.21
N GLU A 53 -12.96 27.92 17.29
CA GLU A 53 -13.42 26.82 18.13
C GLU A 53 -14.29 25.84 17.34
N GLU A 54 -14.38 24.62 17.84
CA GLU A 54 -15.35 23.62 17.40
C GLU A 54 -15.87 22.83 18.61
N TRP A 55 -17.17 22.54 18.60
CA TRP A 55 -17.83 21.75 19.61
C TRP A 55 -18.22 20.39 19.04
N GLU A 56 -17.79 19.33 19.68
CA GLU A 56 -17.98 17.97 19.25
C GLU A 56 -18.70 17.15 20.32
N VAL A 57 -19.49 16.17 19.89
CA VAL A 57 -20.16 15.21 20.79
C VAL A 57 -19.59 13.82 20.49
N HIS A 58 -19.03 13.16 21.50
CA HIS A 58 -18.58 11.78 21.37
C HIS A 58 -18.67 11.06 22.72
N GLY A 59 -19.11 9.79 22.70
CA GLY A 59 -19.16 8.94 23.89
C GLY A 59 -20.02 9.49 25.04
N GLY A 60 -21.07 10.28 24.72
CA GLY A 60 -21.95 10.90 25.72
C GLY A 60 -21.40 12.18 26.36
N GLY A 61 -20.24 12.67 25.91
CA GLY A 61 -19.62 13.91 26.37
C GLY A 61 -19.57 14.98 25.29
N PHE A 62 -19.35 16.22 25.73
CA PHE A 62 -19.10 17.37 24.88
C PHE A 62 -17.62 17.72 24.92
N TYR A 63 -17.02 17.92 23.75
CA TYR A 63 -15.64 18.33 23.61
C TYR A 63 -15.61 19.72 23.00
N HIS A 64 -14.89 20.63 23.66
CA HIS A 64 -14.67 21.98 23.19
C HIS A 64 -13.21 22.15 22.79
N THR A 65 -12.96 22.23 21.50
CA THR A 65 -11.61 22.42 20.97
C THR A 65 -11.39 23.86 20.56
N VAL A 66 -10.42 24.52 21.18
CA VAL A 66 -9.96 25.86 20.83
C VAL A 66 -8.60 25.77 20.18
N LYS A 67 -8.46 26.30 18.97
CA LYS A 67 -7.18 26.29 18.23
C LYS A 67 -6.48 27.64 18.31
N TYR A 68 -5.19 27.58 18.63
CA TYR A 68 -4.30 28.74 18.61
C TYR A 68 -3.33 28.62 17.42
N LEU A 69 -3.24 29.67 16.59
CA LEU A 69 -2.25 29.75 15.49
C LEU A 69 -0.91 30.29 15.99
N VAL A 70 -0.98 31.15 17.00
CA VAL A 70 0.14 31.64 17.79
C VAL A 70 -0.07 31.10 19.21
N ALA A 71 0.82 31.25 20.12
CA ALA A 71 0.71 30.66 21.45
C ALA A 71 -0.62 31.03 22.18
N PRO A 72 -1.19 30.11 22.97
CA PRO A 72 -2.07 30.50 24.06
C PRO A 72 -1.34 31.45 25.01
N SER A 73 -2.08 32.24 25.79
CA SER A 73 -1.48 33.14 26.78
C SER A 73 -0.55 32.43 27.78
N GLU A 74 -0.87 31.16 28.05
CA GLU A 74 -0.06 30.26 28.87
C GLU A 74 0.16 28.94 28.11
N MET A 75 1.42 28.55 27.90
CA MET A 75 1.76 27.28 27.28
C MET A 75 1.64 26.13 28.29
N PRO A 76 0.89 25.05 27.97
CA PRO A 76 0.84 23.89 28.83
C PRO A 76 2.20 23.21 28.92
N GLU A 77 2.53 22.69 30.11
CA GLU A 77 3.78 21.96 30.32
C GLU A 77 3.84 20.69 29.47
N HIS A 78 2.69 19.99 29.38
CA HIS A 78 2.58 18.73 28.66
C HIS A 78 1.90 18.92 27.32
N LEU A 79 2.56 18.45 26.25
CA LEU A 79 2.05 18.44 24.88
C LEU A 79 2.08 17.03 24.34
N THR A 80 0.95 16.55 23.82
CA THR A 80 0.87 15.27 23.12
C THR A 80 1.28 15.41 21.66
N TRP A 81 2.20 14.58 21.21
CA TRP A 81 2.75 14.61 19.86
C TRP A 81 2.25 13.42 19.03
N HIS A 82 1.42 13.67 18.03
CA HIS A 82 0.87 12.67 17.13
C HIS A 82 1.86 12.31 15.99
N LYS A 83 2.92 11.59 16.33
CA LYS A 83 3.98 11.20 15.38
C LYS A 83 4.16 9.68 15.27
N TRP A 84 3.94 8.95 16.37
CA TRP A 84 4.23 7.52 16.42
C TRP A 84 3.32 6.70 15.52
N GLN A 85 2.08 7.13 15.28
CA GLN A 85 1.16 6.49 14.34
C GLN A 85 1.79 6.42 12.94
N SER A 86 2.31 7.55 12.45
CA SER A 86 2.98 7.62 11.15
C SER A 86 4.28 6.82 11.12
N TYR A 87 5.13 6.96 12.16
CA TYR A 87 6.42 6.29 12.20
C TYR A 87 6.29 4.78 12.27
N THR A 88 5.42 4.27 13.15
CA THR A 88 5.21 2.82 13.28
C THR A 88 4.56 2.24 12.03
N THR A 89 3.67 2.98 11.37
CA THR A 89 3.10 2.57 10.09
C THR A 89 4.19 2.39 9.03
N TRP A 90 5.10 3.35 8.90
CA TRP A 90 6.18 3.24 7.92
C TRP A 90 7.18 2.14 8.28
N LEU A 91 7.60 2.03 9.54
CA LEU A 91 8.54 1.00 10.00
C LEU A 91 7.99 -0.42 9.79
N SER A 92 6.73 -0.64 10.15
CA SER A 92 6.07 -1.94 9.93
C SER A 92 5.83 -2.21 8.44
N GLY A 93 5.51 -1.18 7.64
CA GLY A 93 5.38 -1.29 6.19
C GLY A 93 6.71 -1.61 5.50
N ALA A 94 7.81 -0.96 5.92
CA ALA A 94 9.16 -1.27 5.44
C ALA A 94 9.57 -2.70 5.80
N ALA A 95 9.27 -3.15 7.03
CA ALA A 95 9.51 -4.53 7.45
C ALA A 95 8.73 -5.52 6.57
N LEU A 96 7.44 -5.25 6.27
CA LEU A 96 6.65 -6.08 5.35
C LEU A 96 7.21 -6.08 3.92
N LEU A 97 7.67 -4.94 3.44
CA LEU A 97 8.31 -4.85 2.13
C LEU A 97 9.55 -5.76 2.07
N MET A 98 10.40 -5.72 3.10
CA MET A 98 11.57 -6.60 3.20
C MET A 98 11.17 -8.08 3.31
N ILE A 99 10.26 -8.42 4.21
CA ILE A 99 9.85 -9.81 4.45
C ILE A 99 9.23 -10.44 3.21
N ILE A 100 8.35 -9.73 2.50
CA ILE A 100 7.55 -10.30 1.43
C ILE A 100 8.23 -10.12 0.07
N TYR A 101 8.74 -8.91 -0.22
CA TYR A 101 9.20 -8.55 -1.57
C TYR A 101 10.71 -8.59 -1.74
N TRP A 102 11.51 -8.51 -0.67
CA TRP A 102 12.95 -8.66 -0.82
C TRP A 102 13.42 -10.08 -0.50
N VAL A 103 12.96 -10.67 0.62
CA VAL A 103 13.28 -12.07 0.95
C VAL A 103 12.55 -13.04 0.04
N GLY A 104 11.29 -12.78 -0.30
CA GLY A 104 10.50 -13.56 -1.26
C GLY A 104 10.49 -12.97 -2.68
N GLY A 105 11.52 -12.22 -3.06
CA GLY A 105 11.49 -11.35 -4.23
C GLY A 105 11.48 -12.08 -5.57
N GLU A 106 12.04 -13.27 -5.65
CA GLU A 106 12.01 -14.08 -6.86
C GLU A 106 10.58 -14.47 -7.26
N LEU A 107 9.71 -14.64 -6.27
CA LEU A 107 8.30 -14.95 -6.53
C LEU A 107 7.42 -13.70 -6.57
N PHE A 108 7.66 -12.73 -5.67
CA PHE A 108 6.70 -11.67 -5.44
C PHE A 108 7.11 -10.32 -6.02
N LEU A 109 8.41 -10.06 -6.21
CA LEU A 109 8.90 -8.77 -6.69
C LEU A 109 9.10 -8.75 -8.19
N LEU A 110 9.94 -9.67 -8.70
CA LEU A 110 10.38 -9.68 -10.07
C LEU A 110 9.40 -10.42 -10.99
N ASP A 111 9.29 -9.93 -12.21
CA ASP A 111 8.57 -10.59 -13.29
C ASP A 111 9.56 -10.88 -14.43
N PRO A 112 10.08 -12.10 -14.51
CA PRO A 112 11.08 -12.46 -15.53
C PRO A 112 10.53 -12.43 -16.96
N THR A 113 9.21 -12.41 -17.12
CA THR A 113 8.58 -12.26 -18.46
C THR A 113 8.69 -10.85 -18.99
N LYS A 114 8.97 -9.86 -18.13
CA LYS A 114 9.08 -8.45 -18.49
C LYS A 114 10.53 -8.02 -18.65
N VAL A 115 11.36 -8.33 -17.65
CA VAL A 115 12.78 -7.97 -17.63
C VAL A 115 13.54 -9.02 -16.81
N ASP A 116 14.63 -9.55 -17.38
CA ASP A 116 15.55 -10.43 -16.68
C ASP A 116 16.47 -9.60 -15.76
N LEU A 117 16.19 -9.63 -14.48
CA LEU A 117 16.94 -8.95 -13.43
C LEU A 117 17.30 -9.90 -12.31
N ALA A 118 18.53 -9.79 -11.83
CA ALA A 118 18.90 -10.43 -10.58
C ALA A 118 18.15 -9.81 -9.39
N LEU A 119 17.84 -10.61 -8.37
CA LEU A 119 17.07 -10.18 -7.21
C LEU A 119 17.63 -8.91 -6.55
N TRP A 120 18.96 -8.81 -6.39
CA TRP A 120 19.60 -7.63 -5.80
C TRP A 120 19.34 -6.35 -6.59
N GLN A 121 19.22 -6.43 -7.94
CA GLN A 121 18.91 -5.29 -8.80
C GLN A 121 17.46 -4.82 -8.55
N GLY A 122 16.52 -5.77 -8.44
CA GLY A 122 15.14 -5.47 -8.06
C GLY A 122 15.05 -4.80 -6.70
N ILE A 123 15.82 -5.26 -5.72
CA ILE A 123 15.88 -4.66 -4.36
C ILE A 123 16.44 -3.23 -4.43
N VAL A 124 17.51 -3.00 -5.22
CA VAL A 124 18.10 -1.65 -5.40
C VAL A 124 17.10 -0.71 -6.06
N ILE A 125 16.40 -1.15 -7.10
CA ILE A 125 15.34 -0.36 -7.76
C ILE A 125 14.21 -0.05 -6.75
N SER A 126 13.77 -1.05 -5.99
CA SER A 126 12.76 -0.88 -4.94
C SER A 126 13.17 0.18 -3.92
N ALA A 127 14.28 -0.02 -3.21
CA ALA A 127 14.75 0.90 -2.16
C ALA A 127 15.15 2.28 -2.71
N GLY A 128 15.84 2.29 -3.84
CA GLY A 128 16.33 3.51 -4.49
C GLY A 128 15.19 4.40 -4.95
N SER A 129 14.15 3.82 -5.57
CA SER A 129 13.00 4.59 -6.04
C SER A 129 12.22 5.25 -4.89
N LEU A 130 12.03 4.56 -3.76
CA LEU A 130 11.38 5.13 -2.57
C LEU A 130 12.18 6.33 -2.03
N THR A 131 13.51 6.20 -1.98
CA THR A 131 14.40 7.25 -1.47
C THR A 131 14.44 8.46 -2.42
N ILE A 132 14.68 8.21 -3.71
CA ILE A 132 14.74 9.26 -4.75
C ILE A 132 13.40 9.98 -4.86
N GLY A 133 12.28 9.25 -4.77
CA GLY A 133 10.94 9.81 -4.82
C GLY A 133 10.69 10.84 -3.71
N TRP A 134 11.11 10.52 -2.49
CA TRP A 134 11.05 11.48 -1.39
C TRP A 134 11.93 12.71 -1.64
N LEU A 135 13.18 12.51 -2.04
CA LEU A 135 14.13 13.61 -2.28
C LEU A 135 13.63 14.55 -3.39
N LEU A 136 13.12 13.97 -4.48
CA LEU A 136 12.55 14.73 -5.59
C LEU A 136 11.33 15.55 -5.16
N TYR A 137 10.39 14.92 -4.46
CA TYR A 137 9.21 15.61 -3.95
C TYR A 137 9.58 16.71 -2.95
N ASP A 138 10.53 16.47 -2.06
CA ASP A 138 10.96 17.47 -1.08
C ASP A 138 11.65 18.67 -1.76
N ALA A 139 12.48 18.39 -2.79
CA ALA A 139 13.10 19.44 -3.62
C ALA A 139 12.05 20.28 -4.35
N MET A 140 11.02 19.65 -4.93
CA MET A 140 9.90 20.37 -5.56
C MET A 140 9.20 21.30 -4.57
N CYS A 141 8.90 20.82 -3.37
CA CYS A 141 8.24 21.63 -2.34
C CYS A 141 9.12 22.74 -1.74
N LYS A 142 10.43 22.69 -1.93
CA LYS A 142 11.38 23.73 -1.51
C LYS A 142 11.73 24.72 -2.64
N SER A 143 11.32 24.42 -3.86
CA SER A 143 11.52 25.26 -5.02
C SER A 143 10.41 26.32 -5.18
N ARG A 144 10.50 27.15 -6.22
CA ARG A 144 9.45 28.11 -6.62
C ARG A 144 8.10 27.46 -6.96
N LEU A 145 8.07 26.14 -7.17
CA LEU A 145 6.82 25.39 -7.37
C LEU A 145 5.91 25.43 -6.13
N ALA A 146 6.47 25.66 -4.95
CA ALA A 146 5.69 25.83 -3.72
C ALA A 146 4.75 27.06 -3.78
N ASP A 147 5.06 28.04 -4.59
CA ASP A 147 4.23 29.24 -4.79
C ASP A 147 3.03 28.98 -5.73
N THR A 148 3.05 27.86 -6.44
CA THR A 148 2.00 27.41 -7.35
C THR A 148 1.50 26.00 -6.98
N PRO A 149 0.67 25.87 -5.91
CA PRO A 149 0.28 24.56 -5.35
C PRO A 149 -0.37 23.62 -6.37
N THR A 150 -1.17 24.16 -7.28
CA THR A 150 -1.83 23.36 -8.33
C THR A 150 -0.82 22.74 -9.27
N LEU A 151 0.18 23.52 -9.75
CA LEU A 151 1.22 23.02 -10.63
C LEU A 151 2.07 21.96 -9.91
N LEU A 152 2.42 22.19 -8.64
CA LEU A 152 3.16 21.23 -7.82
C LEU A 152 2.42 19.89 -7.74
N MET A 153 1.10 19.91 -7.48
CA MET A 153 0.30 18.70 -7.38
C MET A 153 0.14 18.00 -8.74
N LEU A 154 0.03 18.73 -9.84
CA LEU A 154 0.00 18.16 -11.20
C LEU A 154 1.33 17.47 -11.55
N LEU A 155 2.46 18.09 -11.19
CA LEU A 155 3.78 17.50 -11.40
C LEU A 155 3.97 16.25 -10.50
N LEU A 156 3.54 16.30 -9.24
CA LEU A 156 3.54 15.12 -8.39
C LEU A 156 2.69 14.00 -8.99
N PHE A 157 1.50 14.30 -9.49
CA PHE A 157 0.65 13.33 -10.17
C PHE A 157 1.34 12.74 -11.40
N ALA A 158 2.00 13.55 -12.22
CA ALA A 158 2.77 13.07 -13.37
C ALA A 158 3.90 12.11 -12.94
N ILE A 159 4.63 12.44 -11.86
CA ILE A 159 5.64 11.54 -11.28
C ILE A 159 5.02 10.22 -10.84
N LEU A 160 3.87 10.25 -10.15
CA LEU A 160 3.19 9.04 -9.71
C LEU A 160 2.74 8.15 -10.87
N VAL A 161 2.28 8.76 -11.98
CA VAL A 161 1.92 8.02 -13.21
C VAL A 161 3.15 7.39 -13.86
N ILE A 162 4.25 8.15 -13.97
CA ILE A 162 5.53 7.64 -14.52
C ILE A 162 6.05 6.48 -13.65
N MET A 163 6.02 6.62 -12.32
CA MET A 163 6.44 5.57 -11.40
C MET A 163 5.54 4.34 -11.49
N SER A 164 4.22 4.54 -11.62
CA SER A 164 3.26 3.45 -11.81
C SER A 164 3.57 2.66 -13.07
N TRP A 165 3.78 3.36 -14.17
CA TRP A 165 4.16 2.73 -15.44
C TRP A 165 5.51 2.02 -15.34
N GLY A 166 6.54 2.67 -14.77
CA GLY A 166 7.88 2.10 -14.60
C GLY A 166 7.88 0.84 -13.73
N TYR A 167 7.19 0.84 -12.61
CA TYR A 167 7.05 -0.35 -11.78
C TYR A 167 6.32 -1.49 -12.51
N ASN A 168 5.34 -1.15 -13.35
CA ASN A 168 4.62 -2.16 -14.14
C ASN A 168 5.48 -2.79 -15.22
N GLN A 169 6.57 -2.15 -15.68
CA GLN A 169 7.51 -2.73 -16.65
C GLN A 169 8.53 -3.69 -16.00
N ILE A 170 8.71 -3.63 -14.68
CA ILE A 170 9.81 -4.33 -13.99
C ILE A 170 9.28 -5.38 -13.02
N PHE A 171 8.27 -5.00 -12.23
CA PHE A 171 7.76 -5.80 -11.14
C PHE A 171 6.53 -6.62 -11.55
N THR A 172 6.22 -7.65 -10.76
CA THR A 172 4.92 -8.31 -10.85
C THR A 172 3.80 -7.29 -10.70
N GLY A 173 2.65 -7.51 -11.31
CA GLY A 173 1.54 -6.56 -11.22
C GLY A 173 1.14 -6.21 -9.77
N ARG A 174 1.18 -7.22 -8.88
CA ARG A 174 0.96 -7.07 -7.46
C ARG A 174 2.02 -6.19 -6.79
N ALA A 175 3.29 -6.44 -7.09
CA ALA A 175 4.39 -5.64 -6.54
C ALA A 175 4.38 -4.21 -7.07
N ALA A 176 4.05 -4.00 -8.34
CA ALA A 176 4.00 -2.69 -8.96
C ALA A 176 3.03 -1.74 -8.23
N LEU A 177 1.79 -2.18 -8.00
CA LEU A 177 0.80 -1.38 -7.27
C LEU A 177 1.20 -1.14 -5.81
N LEU A 178 1.72 -2.16 -5.14
CA LEU A 178 2.15 -2.02 -3.74
C LEU A 178 3.36 -1.10 -3.61
N HIS A 179 4.32 -1.16 -4.55
CA HIS A 179 5.47 -0.24 -4.55
C HIS A 179 5.06 1.20 -4.80
N LEU A 180 4.07 1.45 -5.67
CA LEU A 180 3.51 2.79 -5.83
C LEU A 180 2.85 3.30 -4.54
N GLY A 181 2.15 2.41 -3.83
CA GLY A 181 1.62 2.70 -2.49
C GLY A 181 2.72 3.00 -1.48
N ALA A 182 3.78 2.19 -1.44
CA ALA A 182 4.94 2.38 -0.57
C ALA A 182 5.71 3.68 -0.92
N PHE A 183 5.87 3.99 -2.20
CA PHE A 183 6.46 5.25 -2.69
C PHE A 183 5.70 6.45 -2.14
N THR A 184 4.38 6.45 -2.31
CA THR A 184 3.51 7.53 -1.83
C THR A 184 3.49 7.62 -0.31
N ALA A 185 3.38 6.48 0.40
CA ALA A 185 3.41 6.41 1.86
C ALA A 185 4.75 6.89 2.44
N THR A 186 5.87 6.61 1.75
CA THR A 186 7.19 7.11 2.14
C THR A 186 7.25 8.63 2.05
N ILE A 187 6.72 9.23 0.98
CA ILE A 187 6.57 10.70 0.88
C ILE A 187 5.76 11.24 2.06
N MET A 188 4.64 10.60 2.38
CA MET A 188 3.75 11.04 3.45
C MET A 188 4.41 10.97 4.84
N THR A 189 5.07 9.86 5.16
CA THR A 189 5.76 9.70 6.46
C THR A 189 6.99 10.60 6.56
N ALA A 190 7.76 10.71 5.49
CA ALA A 190 8.92 11.60 5.44
C ALA A 190 8.52 13.07 5.58
N ASN A 191 7.34 13.48 5.08
CA ASN A 191 6.74 14.78 5.41
C ASN A 191 6.57 14.97 6.91
N VAL A 192 6.06 13.96 7.62
CA VAL A 192 5.89 14.05 9.09
C VAL A 192 7.25 14.10 9.76
N PHE A 193 8.18 13.22 9.40
CA PHE A 193 9.47 13.06 10.07
C PHE A 193 10.42 14.24 9.84
N PHE A 194 10.60 14.66 8.57
CA PHE A 194 11.62 15.64 8.18
C PHE A 194 11.11 17.07 8.09
N GLN A 195 9.80 17.29 7.96
CA GLN A 195 9.24 18.62 7.74
C GLN A 195 8.28 19.03 8.86
N ILE A 196 7.22 18.26 9.12
CA ILE A 196 6.17 18.67 10.06
C ILE A 196 6.71 18.71 11.49
N MET A 197 7.28 17.60 11.96
CA MET A 197 7.75 17.48 13.35
C MET A 197 8.90 18.42 13.69
N PRO A 198 9.95 18.58 12.87
CA PRO A 198 11.01 19.55 13.17
C PRO A 198 10.49 21.00 13.21
N ASN A 199 9.65 21.41 12.26
CA ASN A 199 9.09 22.75 12.25
C ASN A 199 8.20 23.02 13.48
N GLN A 200 7.37 22.05 13.86
CA GLN A 200 6.55 22.16 15.07
C GLN A 200 7.40 22.26 16.35
N ARG A 201 8.53 21.54 16.42
CA ARG A 201 9.46 21.66 17.56
C ARG A 201 10.07 23.05 17.67
N ILE A 202 10.45 23.66 16.56
CA ILE A 202 10.97 25.04 16.53
C ILE A 202 9.89 26.00 17.05
N VAL A 203 8.66 25.90 16.53
CA VAL A 203 7.54 26.74 16.99
C VAL A 203 7.31 26.61 18.48
N VAL A 204 7.24 25.38 19.00
CA VAL A 204 7.03 25.14 20.45
C VAL A 204 8.20 25.67 21.28
N ALA A 205 9.44 25.51 20.83
CA ALA A 205 10.62 26.01 21.55
C ALA A 205 10.63 27.54 21.62
N ASP A 206 10.29 28.23 20.54
CA ASP A 206 10.18 29.68 20.50
C ASP A 206 9.10 30.18 21.46
N LEU A 207 7.91 29.54 21.42
CA LEU A 207 6.80 29.89 22.30
C LEU A 207 7.13 29.71 23.78
N LYS A 208 7.75 28.58 24.14
CA LYS A 208 8.21 28.34 25.54
C LYS A 208 9.29 29.35 26.02
N ALA A 209 10.05 29.90 25.07
CA ALA A 209 11.04 30.93 25.36
C ALA A 209 10.47 32.37 25.29
N GLY A 210 9.15 32.54 25.15
CA GLY A 210 8.48 33.84 25.06
C GLY A 210 8.76 34.57 23.73
N ARG A 211 9.27 33.87 22.69
CA ARG A 211 9.52 34.43 21.36
C ARG A 211 8.34 34.18 20.43
N THR A 212 8.07 35.09 19.51
CA THR A 212 7.10 34.87 18.43
C THR A 212 7.75 34.02 17.32
N PRO A 213 7.25 32.82 17.04
CA PRO A 213 7.81 31.99 15.99
C PRO A 213 7.56 32.55 14.59
N ASP A 214 8.47 32.25 13.65
CA ASP A 214 8.27 32.61 12.24
C ASP A 214 7.10 31.79 11.67
N ALA A 215 6.12 32.49 11.10
CA ALA A 215 4.91 31.90 10.51
C ALA A 215 5.19 30.88 9.38
N LYS A 216 6.39 30.94 8.75
CA LYS A 216 6.79 29.99 7.71
C LYS A 216 6.76 28.53 8.19
N TYR A 217 7.15 28.24 9.44
CA TYR A 217 7.19 26.90 9.98
C TYR A 217 5.80 26.25 10.03
N GLY A 218 4.80 27.00 10.49
CA GLY A 218 3.41 26.55 10.51
C GLY A 218 2.84 26.38 9.10
N LYS A 219 3.17 27.30 8.18
CA LYS A 219 2.73 27.24 6.77
C LYS A 219 3.29 25.99 6.06
N ILE A 220 4.59 25.70 6.21
CA ILE A 220 5.21 24.50 5.64
C ILE A 220 4.52 23.24 6.19
N ALA A 221 4.38 23.14 7.50
CA ALA A 221 3.76 21.98 8.13
C ALA A 221 2.33 21.77 7.63
N LYS A 222 1.53 22.83 7.50
CA LYS A 222 0.14 22.78 7.00
C LYS A 222 0.08 22.30 5.54
N VAL A 223 0.93 22.83 4.66
CA VAL A 223 0.97 22.44 3.25
C VAL A 223 1.28 20.95 3.12
N ARG A 224 2.35 20.47 3.82
CA ARG A 224 2.72 19.05 3.79
C ARG A 224 1.62 18.13 4.35
N SER A 225 0.95 18.56 5.41
CA SER A 225 -0.20 17.82 5.97
C SER A 225 -1.38 17.76 5.01
N THR A 226 -1.65 18.84 4.27
CA THR A 226 -2.70 18.87 3.24
C THR A 226 -2.38 17.91 2.09
N HIS A 227 -1.11 17.86 1.62
CA HIS A 227 -0.70 16.90 0.61
C HIS A 227 -0.92 15.46 1.11
N ASN A 228 -0.50 15.14 2.32
CA ASN A 228 -0.74 13.83 2.92
C ASN A 228 -2.23 13.47 2.95
N ASN A 229 -3.10 14.42 3.27
CA ASN A 229 -4.54 14.21 3.31
C ASN A 229 -5.11 13.78 1.93
N TYR A 230 -4.69 14.42 0.84
CA TYR A 230 -5.13 14.04 -0.50
C TYR A 230 -4.55 12.70 -0.99
N LEU A 231 -3.35 12.33 -0.55
CA LEU A 231 -2.69 11.09 -0.94
C LEU A 231 -3.18 9.87 -0.15
N THR A 232 -3.91 10.06 0.94
CA THR A 232 -4.29 8.97 1.87
C THR A 232 -5.19 7.92 1.22
N LEU A 233 -6.29 8.31 0.56
CA LEU A 233 -7.22 7.34 -0.03
C LEU A 233 -6.58 6.51 -1.14
N PRO A 234 -5.82 7.08 -2.09
CA PRO A 234 -5.08 6.30 -3.06
C PRO A 234 -4.13 5.29 -2.42
N VAL A 235 -3.36 5.68 -1.41
CA VAL A 235 -2.45 4.77 -0.71
C VAL A 235 -3.20 3.60 -0.07
N VAL A 236 -4.33 3.85 0.58
CA VAL A 236 -5.17 2.78 1.16
C VAL A 236 -5.61 1.78 0.08
N PHE A 237 -6.08 2.28 -1.07
CA PHE A 237 -6.46 1.41 -2.18
C PHE A 237 -5.28 0.55 -2.65
N LEU A 238 -4.11 1.17 -2.89
CA LEU A 238 -2.92 0.48 -3.37
C LEU A 238 -2.43 -0.59 -2.38
N MET A 239 -2.57 -0.35 -1.07
CA MET A 239 -2.26 -1.35 -0.04
C MET A 239 -3.24 -2.52 -0.02
N LEU A 240 -4.52 -2.28 -0.35
CA LEU A 240 -5.54 -3.32 -0.45
C LEU A 240 -5.51 -4.06 -1.79
N ALA A 241 -5.00 -3.42 -2.85
CA ALA A 241 -5.00 -3.92 -4.23
C ALA A 241 -4.37 -5.31 -4.37
N ASN A 242 -3.38 -5.65 -3.52
CA ASN A 242 -2.73 -6.97 -3.54
C ASN A 242 -3.68 -8.16 -3.23
N HIS A 243 -4.89 -7.89 -2.74
CA HIS A 243 -5.93 -8.88 -2.49
C HIS A 243 -6.95 -8.99 -3.63
N TYR A 244 -6.87 -8.09 -4.64
CA TYR A 244 -7.81 -8.00 -5.76
C TYR A 244 -7.10 -8.14 -7.10
N PRO A 245 -7.04 -9.37 -7.68
CA PRO A 245 -6.40 -9.62 -8.97
C PRO A 245 -6.89 -8.73 -10.10
N LEU A 246 -8.16 -8.32 -10.08
CA LEU A 246 -8.73 -7.38 -11.05
C LEU A 246 -7.97 -6.04 -11.14
N SER A 247 -7.30 -5.62 -10.06
CA SER A 247 -6.57 -4.36 -10.04
C SER A 247 -5.19 -4.45 -10.70
N PHE A 248 -4.58 -5.63 -10.74
CA PHE A 248 -3.20 -5.82 -11.24
C PHE A 248 -3.06 -6.89 -12.34
N GLY A 249 -4.09 -7.70 -12.60
CA GLY A 249 -4.10 -8.75 -13.63
C GLY A 249 -4.38 -8.23 -15.05
N THR A 250 -4.26 -6.94 -15.29
CA THR A 250 -4.46 -6.28 -16.59
C THR A 250 -3.24 -5.47 -16.99
N GLN A 251 -2.94 -5.37 -18.28
CA GLN A 251 -1.90 -4.50 -18.81
C GLN A 251 -2.12 -3.01 -18.49
N TYR A 252 -3.33 -2.63 -18.14
CA TYR A 252 -3.71 -1.25 -17.78
C TYR A 252 -3.64 -0.96 -16.27
N SER A 253 -3.02 -1.83 -15.47
CA SER A 253 -2.92 -1.66 -14.01
C SER A 253 -2.30 -0.32 -13.60
N TRP A 254 -1.34 0.20 -14.36
CA TRP A 254 -0.74 1.51 -14.14
C TRP A 254 -1.70 2.67 -14.40
N ILE A 255 -2.62 2.55 -15.38
CA ILE A 255 -3.70 3.52 -15.63
C ILE A 255 -4.74 3.43 -14.52
N ILE A 256 -5.10 2.22 -14.09
CA ILE A 256 -6.00 2.02 -12.94
C ILE A 256 -5.45 2.74 -11.71
N ALA A 257 -4.16 2.59 -11.42
CA ALA A 257 -3.53 3.30 -10.31
C ALA A 257 -3.64 4.83 -10.45
N ALA A 258 -3.39 5.39 -11.64
CA ALA A 258 -3.54 6.81 -11.91
C ALA A 258 -4.99 7.29 -11.68
N LEU A 259 -5.98 6.53 -12.16
CA LEU A 259 -7.40 6.83 -11.95
C LEU A 259 -7.80 6.74 -10.46
N ILE A 260 -7.19 5.85 -9.69
CA ILE A 260 -7.39 5.76 -8.24
C ILE A 260 -6.87 7.01 -7.53
N PHE A 261 -5.75 7.58 -7.95
CA PHE A 261 -5.29 8.88 -7.41
C PHE A 261 -6.31 9.97 -7.68
N LEU A 262 -6.87 10.07 -8.88
CA LEU A 262 -7.91 11.04 -9.22
C LEU A 262 -9.20 10.79 -8.40
N THR A 263 -9.61 9.54 -8.26
CA THR A 263 -10.76 9.14 -7.45
C THR A 263 -10.57 9.56 -5.98
N GLY A 264 -9.40 9.30 -5.41
CA GLY A 264 -9.09 9.72 -4.04
C GLY A 264 -9.11 11.23 -3.86
N VAL A 265 -8.59 11.98 -4.84
CA VAL A 265 -8.62 13.45 -4.84
C VAL A 265 -10.06 13.98 -4.90
N THR A 266 -10.91 13.45 -5.79
CA THR A 266 -12.31 13.90 -5.90
C THR A 266 -13.09 13.65 -4.63
N ILE A 267 -12.93 12.49 -4.00
CA ILE A 267 -13.58 12.15 -2.72
C ILE A 267 -13.09 13.10 -1.60
N ARG A 268 -11.76 13.29 -1.48
CA ARG A 268 -11.21 14.19 -0.45
C ARG A 268 -11.60 15.64 -0.67
N HIS A 269 -11.69 16.08 -1.92
CA HIS A 269 -12.13 17.41 -2.25
C HIS A 269 -13.58 17.68 -1.81
N TYR A 270 -14.47 16.68 -1.97
CA TYR A 270 -15.84 16.76 -1.44
C TYR A 270 -15.85 17.02 0.06
N PHE A 271 -15.20 16.15 0.84
CA PHE A 271 -15.23 16.25 2.30
C PHE A 271 -14.51 17.51 2.81
N ASN A 272 -13.35 17.84 2.27
CA ASN A 272 -12.61 19.03 2.66
C ASN A 272 -13.42 20.31 2.40
N THR A 273 -14.12 20.38 1.26
CA THR A 273 -14.99 21.54 0.94
C THR A 273 -16.21 21.56 1.83
N MET A 274 -16.85 20.42 2.07
CA MET A 274 -18.01 20.31 2.95
C MET A 274 -17.67 20.76 4.39
N HIS A 275 -16.56 20.32 4.95
CA HIS A 275 -16.12 20.74 6.29
C HIS A 275 -15.84 22.24 6.35
N LYS A 276 -15.26 22.81 5.29
CA LYS A 276 -14.90 24.24 5.24
C LYS A 276 -16.12 25.16 5.04
N THR A 277 -17.09 24.76 4.23
CA THR A 277 -18.16 25.66 3.74
C THR A 277 -19.56 25.26 4.19
N GLY A 278 -19.70 24.08 4.82
CA GLY A 278 -21.00 23.47 5.14
C GLY A 278 -21.73 22.88 3.92
N LYS A 279 -21.18 23.01 2.70
CA LYS A 279 -21.79 22.51 1.46
C LYS A 279 -20.76 21.74 0.64
N GLY A 280 -21.09 20.51 0.28
CA GLY A 280 -20.23 19.65 -0.55
C GLY A 280 -20.43 19.93 -2.05
N PRO A 281 -19.36 19.90 -2.86
CA PRO A 281 -19.45 19.98 -4.33
C PRO A 281 -19.90 18.63 -4.93
N HIS A 282 -21.22 18.39 -4.97
CA HIS A 282 -21.81 17.07 -5.33
C HIS A 282 -21.36 16.54 -6.71
N TRP A 283 -20.92 17.41 -7.63
CA TRP A 283 -20.37 17.00 -8.92
C TRP A 283 -19.18 16.02 -8.80
N THR A 284 -18.42 16.10 -7.69
CA THR A 284 -17.28 15.20 -7.45
C THR A 284 -17.69 13.74 -7.33
N TRP A 285 -18.90 13.45 -6.84
CA TRP A 285 -19.44 12.10 -6.80
C TRP A 285 -19.75 11.57 -8.20
N GLY A 286 -20.24 12.42 -9.10
CA GLY A 286 -20.43 12.05 -10.51
C GLY A 286 -19.10 11.66 -11.18
N VAL A 287 -18.04 12.44 -10.94
CA VAL A 287 -16.68 12.13 -11.41
C VAL A 287 -16.17 10.84 -10.77
N THR A 288 -16.34 10.65 -9.47
CA THR A 288 -15.94 9.43 -8.75
C THR A 288 -16.60 8.18 -9.37
N VAL A 289 -17.92 8.22 -9.61
CA VAL A 289 -18.64 7.10 -10.22
C VAL A 289 -18.14 6.82 -11.63
N LEU A 290 -17.94 7.87 -12.45
CA LEU A 290 -17.40 7.72 -13.80
C LEU A 290 -16.01 7.06 -13.80
N LEU A 291 -15.10 7.53 -12.92
CA LEU A 291 -13.77 6.96 -12.77
C LEU A 291 -13.83 5.47 -12.35
N MET A 292 -14.72 5.12 -11.42
CA MET A 292 -14.89 3.72 -10.99
C MET A 292 -15.45 2.83 -12.11
N ILE A 293 -16.35 3.34 -12.97
CA ILE A 293 -16.84 2.61 -14.15
C ILE A 293 -15.68 2.35 -15.13
N ILE A 294 -14.84 3.36 -15.39
CA ILE A 294 -13.67 3.23 -16.26
C ILE A 294 -12.67 2.22 -15.68
N ILE A 295 -12.41 2.27 -14.37
CA ILE A 295 -11.54 1.32 -13.68
C ILE A 295 -12.08 -0.11 -13.83
N ALA A 296 -13.38 -0.31 -13.58
CA ALA A 296 -14.02 -1.61 -13.73
C ALA A 296 -13.90 -2.14 -15.17
N TRP A 297 -14.12 -1.29 -16.16
CA TRP A 297 -13.94 -1.65 -17.57
C TRP A 297 -12.48 -2.02 -17.91
N LEU A 298 -11.50 -1.19 -17.49
CA LEU A 298 -10.08 -1.48 -17.73
C LEU A 298 -9.63 -2.77 -17.03
N SER A 299 -10.17 -3.07 -15.85
CA SER A 299 -9.82 -4.27 -15.10
C SER A 299 -10.22 -5.58 -15.79
N THR A 300 -11.18 -5.52 -16.70
CA THR A 300 -11.63 -6.67 -17.49
C THR A 300 -10.86 -6.86 -18.81
N GLN A 301 -10.00 -5.89 -19.16
CA GLN A 301 -9.15 -5.97 -20.35
C GLN A 301 -7.89 -6.78 -20.00
N ARG A 302 -7.90 -8.06 -20.31
CA ARG A 302 -6.75 -8.95 -20.02
C ARG A 302 -5.61 -8.75 -21.01
N SER A 303 -4.39 -8.89 -20.53
CA SER A 303 -3.24 -9.25 -21.37
C SER A 303 -3.47 -10.65 -21.92
N GLY A 304 -3.20 -10.82 -23.21
CA GLY A 304 -3.49 -12.06 -23.88
C GLY A 304 -2.47 -13.18 -23.64
N ASP A 305 -1.87 -13.30 -22.44
CA ASP A 305 -1.01 -14.44 -22.13
C ASP A 305 -1.83 -15.73 -22.15
N THR A 306 -1.67 -16.47 -23.23
CA THR A 306 -2.35 -17.74 -23.44
C THR A 306 -1.66 -18.85 -22.61
N TYR A 307 -2.34 -19.99 -22.49
CA TYR A 307 -1.73 -21.18 -21.89
C TYR A 307 -0.48 -21.62 -22.69
N GLU A 308 -0.50 -21.44 -24.01
CA GLU A 308 0.60 -21.74 -24.89
C GLU A 308 1.82 -20.84 -24.64
N ASP A 309 1.61 -19.54 -24.40
CA ASP A 309 2.69 -18.62 -24.03
C ASP A 309 3.34 -19.02 -22.71
N ALA A 310 2.56 -19.50 -21.74
CA ALA A 310 3.08 -19.96 -20.46
C ALA A 310 3.88 -21.25 -20.57
N LEU A 311 3.48 -22.17 -21.50
CA LEU A 311 4.24 -23.40 -21.78
C LEU A 311 5.53 -23.12 -22.54
N ALA A 312 5.53 -22.13 -23.44
CA ALA A 312 6.69 -21.78 -24.25
C ALA A 312 7.77 -21.00 -23.47
N ARG A 313 7.45 -20.50 -22.29
CA ARG A 313 8.36 -19.73 -21.45
C ARG A 313 9.46 -20.61 -20.86
N GLU A 314 10.71 -20.17 -20.97
CA GLU A 314 11.84 -20.80 -20.26
C GLU A 314 11.69 -20.64 -18.74
N LEU A 315 12.07 -21.69 -18.02
CA LEU A 315 12.07 -21.67 -16.56
C LEU A 315 13.19 -20.74 -16.05
N THR A 316 12.92 -20.00 -14.99
CA THR A 316 13.97 -19.26 -14.28
C THR A 316 14.85 -20.21 -13.47
N ALA A 317 16.05 -19.79 -13.09
CA ALA A 317 16.93 -20.59 -12.23
C ALA A 317 16.26 -21.01 -10.91
N TYR A 318 15.36 -20.18 -10.37
CA TYR A 318 14.54 -20.52 -9.21
C TYR A 318 13.56 -21.66 -9.53
N GLU A 319 12.85 -21.57 -10.65
CA GLU A 319 11.87 -22.58 -11.08
C GLU A 319 12.57 -23.89 -11.46
N GLU A 320 13.71 -23.83 -12.17
CA GLU A 320 14.52 -25.01 -12.52
C GLU A 320 14.96 -25.80 -11.29
N ARG A 321 15.35 -25.12 -10.21
CA ARG A 321 15.71 -25.75 -8.95
C ARG A 321 14.62 -26.69 -8.43
N TYR A 322 13.36 -26.30 -8.53
CA TYR A 322 12.23 -27.09 -8.05
C TYR A 322 11.76 -28.10 -9.10
N ALA A 323 11.77 -27.72 -10.37
CA ALA A 323 11.36 -28.59 -11.47
C ALA A 323 12.32 -29.77 -11.69
N SER A 324 13.62 -29.59 -11.46
CA SER A 324 14.63 -30.65 -11.57
C SER A 324 14.79 -31.50 -10.30
N ALA A 325 14.12 -31.17 -9.20
CA ALA A 325 14.24 -31.87 -7.93
C ALA A 325 13.58 -33.25 -7.98
N ALA A 326 14.13 -34.21 -7.20
CA ALA A 326 13.57 -35.53 -7.09
C ALA A 326 12.09 -35.51 -6.61
N GLY A 327 11.23 -36.26 -7.30
CA GLY A 327 9.80 -36.32 -7.00
C GLY A 327 8.96 -35.16 -7.55
N PHE A 328 9.53 -34.32 -8.44
CA PHE A 328 8.78 -33.21 -9.04
C PHE A 328 7.57 -33.70 -9.87
N GLU A 329 7.74 -34.72 -10.70
CA GLU A 329 6.65 -35.24 -11.54
C GLU A 329 5.44 -35.68 -10.70
N ASP A 330 5.67 -36.42 -9.62
CA ASP A 330 4.61 -36.84 -8.69
C ASP A 330 3.96 -35.65 -7.99
N ALA A 331 4.77 -34.67 -7.57
CA ALA A 331 4.28 -33.44 -6.96
C ALA A 331 3.48 -32.59 -7.95
N TYR A 332 3.93 -32.45 -9.19
CA TYR A 332 3.24 -31.75 -10.27
C TYR A 332 1.84 -32.39 -10.51
N ASN A 333 1.81 -33.69 -10.74
CA ASN A 333 0.55 -34.41 -10.95
C ASN A 333 -0.40 -34.29 -9.75
N THR A 334 0.14 -34.35 -8.53
CA THR A 334 -0.63 -34.14 -7.28
C THR A 334 -1.22 -32.73 -7.23
N VAL A 335 -0.44 -31.69 -7.57
CA VAL A 335 -0.89 -30.30 -7.58
C VAL A 335 -1.94 -30.07 -8.66
N ILE A 336 -1.70 -30.55 -9.89
CA ILE A 336 -2.69 -30.42 -10.97
C ILE A 336 -4.02 -31.06 -10.58
N GLY A 337 -3.98 -32.27 -10.05
CA GLY A 337 -5.19 -33.00 -9.67
C GLY A 337 -6.00 -32.38 -8.52
N ASN A 338 -5.34 -31.62 -7.62
CA ASN A 338 -5.99 -31.10 -6.42
C ASN A 338 -6.17 -29.57 -6.40
N CYS A 339 -5.48 -28.83 -7.26
CA CYS A 339 -5.41 -27.36 -7.13
C CYS A 339 -5.91 -26.63 -8.39
N SER A 340 -5.73 -27.20 -9.61
CA SER A 340 -6.02 -26.51 -10.88
C SER A 340 -7.50 -26.15 -11.04
N MET A 341 -8.43 -26.89 -10.41
CA MET A 341 -9.86 -26.58 -10.44
C MET A 341 -10.17 -25.12 -10.02
N CYS A 342 -9.38 -24.57 -9.06
CA CYS A 342 -9.49 -23.18 -8.60
C CYS A 342 -8.37 -22.30 -9.10
N HIS A 343 -7.16 -22.87 -9.33
CA HIS A 343 -5.93 -22.17 -9.66
C HIS A 343 -5.56 -22.29 -11.15
N ALA A 344 -6.56 -22.17 -12.01
CA ALA A 344 -6.41 -22.14 -13.46
C ALA A 344 -6.71 -20.75 -14.04
N ARG A 345 -6.32 -20.52 -15.29
CA ARG A 345 -6.72 -19.31 -16.05
C ARG A 345 -8.22 -19.18 -16.18
N GLU A 346 -8.87 -20.33 -16.33
CA GLU A 346 -10.33 -20.47 -16.39
C GLU A 346 -10.78 -21.41 -15.27
N PRO A 347 -10.92 -20.92 -14.01
CA PRO A 347 -11.32 -21.76 -12.89
C PRO A 347 -12.73 -22.36 -13.11
N VAL A 348 -12.89 -23.63 -12.82
CA VAL A 348 -14.19 -24.31 -12.99
C VAL A 348 -14.97 -24.45 -11.67
N TRP A 349 -14.37 -24.11 -10.53
CA TRP A 349 -14.99 -24.24 -9.22
C TRP A 349 -15.91 -23.06 -8.91
N ASN A 350 -17.17 -23.35 -8.59
CA ASN A 350 -18.15 -22.43 -7.99
C ASN A 350 -18.26 -21.06 -8.67
N ASN A 351 -18.30 -21.04 -10.02
CA ASN A 351 -18.38 -19.81 -10.83
C ASN A 351 -17.27 -18.80 -10.55
N MET A 352 -16.09 -19.23 -10.11
CA MET A 352 -14.94 -18.35 -10.00
C MET A 352 -14.59 -17.76 -11.34
N GLN A 353 -14.49 -16.44 -11.41
CA GLN A 353 -14.07 -15.74 -12.62
C GLN A 353 -12.54 -15.68 -12.77
N TRP A 354 -11.80 -15.90 -11.66
CA TRP A 354 -10.37 -15.69 -11.57
C TRP A 354 -9.74 -16.63 -10.56
N ALA A 355 -8.49 -17.04 -10.83
CA ALA A 355 -7.72 -17.78 -9.86
C ALA A 355 -7.54 -16.95 -8.57
N PRO A 356 -7.75 -17.54 -7.37
CA PRO A 356 -7.59 -16.84 -6.10
C PRO A 356 -6.21 -16.18 -6.00
N LYS A 357 -6.17 -14.90 -5.67
CA LYS A 357 -4.96 -14.08 -5.60
C LYS A 357 -4.11 -14.03 -6.89
N GLY A 358 -4.66 -14.44 -8.03
CA GLY A 358 -3.91 -14.53 -9.28
C GLY A 358 -2.87 -15.66 -9.32
N VAL A 359 -2.95 -16.62 -8.41
CA VAL A 359 -2.06 -17.79 -8.38
C VAL A 359 -2.56 -18.80 -9.42
N LEU A 360 -1.73 -19.08 -10.42
CA LEU A 360 -1.97 -20.10 -11.43
C LEU A 360 -1.14 -21.34 -11.10
N LEU A 361 -1.70 -22.53 -11.31
CA LEU A 361 -1.06 -23.83 -11.07
C LEU A 361 -1.48 -24.79 -12.21
N GLU A 362 -1.06 -24.47 -13.44
CA GLU A 362 -1.42 -25.24 -14.64
C GLU A 362 -0.21 -25.83 -15.35
N THR A 363 0.96 -25.17 -15.26
CA THR A 363 2.21 -25.59 -15.92
C THR A 363 3.25 -26.03 -14.90
N GLU A 364 4.28 -26.75 -15.36
CA GLU A 364 5.44 -27.10 -14.52
C GLU A 364 6.11 -25.86 -13.93
N GLY A 365 6.26 -24.81 -14.73
CA GLY A 365 6.78 -23.53 -14.28
C GLY A 365 5.93 -22.86 -13.21
N ASP A 366 4.60 -22.95 -13.30
CA ASP A 366 3.69 -22.43 -12.28
C ASP A 366 3.87 -23.18 -10.95
N VAL A 367 3.90 -24.51 -10.99
CA VAL A 367 4.07 -25.35 -9.80
C VAL A 367 5.44 -25.11 -9.16
N ALA A 368 6.51 -25.09 -9.93
CA ALA A 368 7.86 -24.82 -9.46
C ALA A 368 7.97 -23.40 -8.86
N ARG A 369 7.38 -22.39 -9.49
CA ARG A 369 7.34 -21.02 -9.02
C ARG A 369 6.70 -20.88 -7.65
N TYR A 370 5.61 -21.61 -7.40
CA TYR A 370 4.87 -21.57 -6.14
C TYR A 370 5.25 -22.66 -5.15
N ALA A 371 6.37 -23.37 -5.36
CA ALA A 371 6.79 -24.52 -4.56
C ALA A 371 6.71 -24.29 -3.04
N ARG A 372 7.25 -23.16 -2.56
CA ARG A 372 7.21 -22.81 -1.13
C ARG A 372 5.78 -22.62 -0.60
N GLN A 373 4.90 -21.98 -1.37
CA GLN A 373 3.51 -21.73 -0.96
C GLN A 373 2.70 -23.02 -1.00
N ILE A 374 2.93 -23.86 -1.99
CA ILE A 374 2.33 -25.21 -2.08
C ILE A 374 2.75 -26.04 -0.87
N TYR A 375 4.05 -26.08 -0.55
CA TYR A 375 4.56 -26.76 0.64
C TYR A 375 3.90 -26.26 1.92
N LEU A 376 3.87 -24.92 2.13
CA LEU A 376 3.28 -24.33 3.35
C LEU A 376 1.79 -24.56 3.45
N HIS A 377 1.04 -24.30 2.39
CA HIS A 377 -0.42 -24.26 2.46
C HIS A 377 -1.07 -25.63 2.21
N ALA A 378 -0.51 -26.45 1.35
CA ALA A 378 -1.05 -27.78 1.05
C ALA A 378 -0.32 -28.91 1.79
N GLY A 379 1.01 -28.82 1.92
CA GLY A 379 1.79 -29.84 2.62
C GLY A 379 1.63 -29.77 4.13
N VAL A 380 2.11 -28.69 4.74
CA VAL A 380 2.33 -28.61 6.19
C VAL A 380 1.11 -28.07 6.94
N SER A 381 0.55 -26.91 6.54
CA SER A 381 -0.52 -26.24 7.28
C SER A 381 -1.92 -26.80 7.00
N ARG A 382 -2.10 -27.53 5.92
CA ARG A 382 -3.40 -28.05 5.44
C ARG A 382 -4.44 -26.96 5.19
N ALA A 383 -4.01 -25.71 4.97
CA ALA A 383 -4.90 -24.61 4.65
C ALA A 383 -5.49 -24.72 3.23
N MET A 384 -4.80 -25.46 2.34
CA MET A 384 -5.23 -25.74 0.98
C MET A 384 -5.18 -27.26 0.69
N PRO A 385 -6.02 -27.75 -0.20
CA PRO A 385 -7.25 -27.09 -0.66
C PRO A 385 -8.25 -26.89 0.50
N PRO A 386 -9.22 -25.95 0.38
CA PRO A 386 -10.25 -25.77 1.41
C PRO A 386 -11.05 -27.07 1.60
N PRO A 387 -11.34 -27.50 2.85
CA PRO A 387 -11.97 -28.80 3.14
C PRO A 387 -13.35 -29.02 2.50
N ASN A 388 -14.04 -27.92 2.19
CA ASN A 388 -15.35 -27.94 1.51
C ASN A 388 -15.23 -28.05 -0.03
N ALA A 389 -14.04 -27.94 -0.58
CA ALA A 389 -13.81 -28.05 -2.02
C ALA A 389 -13.27 -29.43 -2.39
N ILE A 390 -12.10 -29.80 -1.84
CA ILE A 390 -11.42 -31.06 -2.12
C ILE A 390 -10.83 -31.60 -0.82
N GLN A 391 -11.00 -32.90 -0.58
CA GLN A 391 -10.32 -33.60 0.50
C GLN A 391 -9.03 -34.22 -0.01
N MET A 392 -7.93 -33.54 0.21
CA MET A 392 -6.60 -34.02 -0.12
C MET A 392 -6.11 -34.97 0.98
N ASP A 393 -5.73 -36.19 0.62
CA ASP A 393 -5.28 -37.23 1.56
C ASP A 393 -3.85 -36.94 2.09
N SER A 394 -3.43 -37.80 3.05
CA SER A 394 -2.12 -37.63 3.69
C SER A 394 -0.96 -38.06 2.79
N GLU A 395 -1.17 -38.92 1.82
CA GLU A 395 -0.17 -39.42 0.88
C GLU A 395 0.18 -38.29 -0.13
N ALA A 396 -0.85 -37.69 -0.71
CA ALA A 396 -0.67 -36.52 -1.61
C ALA A 396 0.07 -35.37 -0.91
N ARG A 397 -0.21 -35.10 0.37
CA ARG A 397 0.53 -34.10 1.14
C ARG A 397 1.97 -34.51 1.40
N ALA A 398 2.23 -35.80 1.66
CA ALA A 398 3.59 -36.31 1.86
C ALA A 398 4.44 -36.18 0.60
N ILE A 399 3.88 -36.40 -0.58
CA ILE A 399 4.55 -36.17 -1.88
C ILE A 399 5.02 -34.73 -1.99
N ILE A 400 4.16 -33.77 -1.75
CA ILE A 400 4.52 -32.32 -1.78
C ILE A 400 5.65 -32.00 -0.79
N ILE A 401 5.56 -32.52 0.43
CA ILE A 401 6.57 -32.28 1.47
C ILE A 401 7.92 -32.88 1.06
N ALA A 402 7.93 -34.11 0.53
CA ALA A 402 9.14 -34.80 0.11
C ALA A 402 9.83 -34.05 -1.05
N TRP A 403 9.08 -33.69 -2.08
CA TRP A 403 9.57 -32.89 -3.19
C TRP A 403 10.22 -31.57 -2.75
N TYR A 404 9.49 -30.76 -1.97
CA TYR A 404 10.00 -29.46 -1.52
C TYR A 404 11.29 -29.60 -0.72
N ARG A 405 11.39 -30.62 0.15
CA ARG A 405 12.61 -30.87 0.93
C ARG A 405 13.76 -31.30 0.05
N ALA A 406 13.52 -32.21 -0.89
CA ALA A 406 14.57 -32.66 -1.83
C ALA A 406 15.15 -31.51 -2.68
N ALA A 407 14.38 -30.49 -2.96
CA ALA A 407 14.87 -29.29 -3.66
C ALA A 407 15.67 -28.34 -2.75
N ASN A 408 15.62 -28.49 -1.43
CA ASN A 408 16.25 -27.57 -0.46
C ASN A 408 17.35 -28.22 0.40
N ASP A 409 17.54 -29.55 0.26
CA ASP A 409 18.65 -30.32 0.83
C ASP A 409 19.86 -30.24 -0.11
#